data_cfa5e590e1ba60d2222aeb13491939ae
#
_entry.id   cfa5e590e1ba60d2222aeb13491939ae
#
_cell.length_a   1.000
_cell.length_b   1.000
_cell.length_c   1.000
_cell.angle_alpha   90.00
_cell.angle_beta   90.00
_cell.angle_gamma   90.00
#
_symmetry.space_group_name_H-M   'P 1'
#
loop_
_entity.id
_entity.type
_entity.pdbx_description
1 polymer ?
#
loop_
_entity_poly.entity_id
_entity_poly.type
_entity_poly.pdbx_seq_one_letter_code
_entity_poly.pdbx_strand_id
1 'polypeptide(L)'
;NIFVNTHYHADLIQSHISNNYENIKISFEPEILGTGGGIKKIHQNDLLVLNTDNLWQAQFTQEIKSAWDHFQNNLNIDNLLLTRSKSDFHDLEILPNQSIQFPSNQCNAQFQGCHFIRQGVLENYPDKFNIPSYWNNCSKENKLFSFMTTIENTHIGTKDLYLKYSN
;
A
#
# COMPACT_ATOMS: atom_id res chain seq x y z
N ASN A 1 13.69 -7.52 -4.58
CA ASN A 1 12.93 -8.66 -4.05
C ASN A 1 11.45 -8.33 -4.04
N ILE A 2 10.61 -9.29 -4.40
CA ILE A 2 9.15 -9.21 -4.28
C ILE A 2 8.75 -10.15 -3.14
N PHE A 3 7.87 -9.68 -2.25
CA PHE A 3 7.32 -10.47 -1.15
C PHE A 3 5.80 -10.53 -1.27
N VAL A 4 5.23 -11.69 -0.97
CA VAL A 4 3.79 -11.90 -0.87
C VAL A 4 3.47 -12.41 0.54
N ASN A 5 2.67 -11.65 1.28
CA ASN A 5 2.20 -12.05 2.60
C ASN A 5 1.09 -13.08 2.44
N THR A 6 1.15 -14.15 3.22
CA THR A 6 0.16 -15.23 3.16
C THR A 6 -0.22 -15.68 4.57
N HIS A 7 -1.51 -15.98 4.76
CA HIS A 7 -2.05 -16.60 5.95
C HIS A 7 -3.09 -17.66 5.56
N TYR A 8 -4.24 -17.20 5.06
CA TYR A 8 -5.30 -18.10 4.60
C TYR A 8 -4.93 -18.74 3.26
N HIS A 9 -5.13 -20.07 3.15
CA HIS A 9 -4.73 -20.85 1.96
C HIS A 9 -3.26 -20.68 1.54
N ALA A 10 -2.37 -20.48 2.52
CA ALA A 10 -0.95 -20.23 2.28
C ALA A 10 -0.29 -21.30 1.40
N ASP A 11 -0.61 -22.59 1.61
CA ASP A 11 -0.04 -23.71 0.83
C ASP A 11 -0.41 -23.62 -0.66
N LEU A 12 -1.64 -23.22 -0.98
CA LEU A 12 -2.09 -23.05 -2.36
C LEU A 12 -1.37 -21.89 -3.04
N ILE A 13 -1.25 -20.76 -2.34
CA ILE A 13 -0.55 -19.57 -2.84
C ILE A 13 0.94 -19.88 -3.02
N GLN A 14 1.58 -20.55 -2.05
CA GLN A 14 2.98 -20.94 -2.12
C GLN A 14 3.24 -21.89 -3.29
N SER A 15 2.39 -22.91 -3.47
CA SER A 15 2.50 -23.86 -4.59
C SER A 15 2.36 -23.14 -5.93
N HIS A 16 1.39 -22.21 -6.06
CA HIS A 16 1.22 -21.43 -7.28
C HIS A 16 2.44 -20.56 -7.57
N ILE A 17 2.96 -19.84 -6.57
CA ILE A 17 4.14 -18.97 -6.74
C ILE A 17 5.36 -19.80 -7.09
N SER A 18 5.64 -20.88 -6.37
CA SER A 18 6.83 -21.73 -6.60
C SER A 18 6.84 -22.37 -8.00
N ASN A 19 5.67 -22.67 -8.55
CA ASN A 19 5.55 -23.27 -9.88
C ASN A 19 5.63 -22.28 -11.05
N ASN A 20 5.40 -20.98 -10.79
CA ASN A 20 5.25 -20.00 -11.87
C ASN A 20 6.20 -18.79 -11.77
N TYR A 21 6.86 -18.55 -10.60
CA TYR A 21 7.64 -17.34 -10.39
C TYR A 21 8.92 -17.64 -9.57
N GLU A 22 10.08 -17.35 -10.13
CA GLU A 22 11.37 -17.61 -9.46
C GLU A 22 11.79 -16.54 -8.45
N ASN A 23 11.31 -15.29 -8.60
CA ASN A 23 11.79 -14.12 -7.88
C ASN A 23 10.84 -13.61 -6.79
N ILE A 24 9.81 -14.38 -6.45
CA ILE A 24 8.82 -14.01 -5.41
C ILE A 24 9.09 -14.82 -4.14
N LYS A 25 9.19 -14.12 -3.01
CA LYS A 25 9.36 -14.70 -1.68
C LYS A 25 8.04 -14.68 -0.93
N ILE A 26 7.71 -15.79 -0.26
CA ILE A 26 6.56 -15.87 0.62
C ILE A 26 6.93 -15.38 2.02
N SER A 27 6.13 -14.48 2.56
CA SER A 27 6.12 -14.11 3.97
C SER A 27 4.91 -14.75 4.65
N PHE A 28 5.07 -16.01 5.09
CA PHE A 28 4.00 -16.73 5.77
C PHE A 28 3.75 -16.15 7.16
N GLU A 29 2.49 -15.91 7.50
CA GLU A 29 2.02 -15.43 8.80
C GLU A 29 1.22 -16.54 9.48
N PRO A 30 1.77 -17.23 10.51
CA PRO A 30 1.01 -18.22 11.26
C PRO A 30 -0.20 -17.62 12.01
N GLU A 31 -0.08 -16.35 12.37
CA GLU A 31 -1.17 -15.50 12.87
C GLU A 31 -1.29 -14.26 11.97
N ILE A 32 -2.50 -13.75 11.81
CA ILE A 32 -2.73 -12.50 11.07
C ILE A 32 -2.07 -11.34 11.82
N LEU A 33 -1.05 -10.75 11.20
CA LEU A 33 -0.29 -9.63 11.78
C LEU A 33 -0.95 -8.26 11.52
N GLY A 34 -1.93 -8.23 10.61
CA GLY A 34 -2.44 -6.99 10.03
C GLY A 34 -1.46 -6.42 9.00
N THR A 35 -1.93 -5.47 8.18
CA THR A 35 -1.11 -4.91 7.09
C THR A 35 0.20 -4.31 7.58
N GLY A 36 0.17 -3.56 8.69
CA GLY A 36 1.38 -2.95 9.26
C GLY A 36 2.38 -3.97 9.78
N GLY A 37 1.91 -5.00 10.51
CA GLY A 37 2.78 -6.07 11.02
C GLY A 37 3.37 -6.92 9.91
N GLY A 38 2.59 -7.25 8.88
CA GLY A 38 3.08 -7.97 7.70
C GLY A 38 4.17 -7.20 6.95
N ILE A 39 4.01 -5.88 6.79
CA ILE A 39 5.05 -5.01 6.21
C ILE A 39 6.28 -4.99 7.11
N LYS A 40 6.12 -4.75 8.42
CA LYS A 40 7.24 -4.72 9.38
C LYS A 40 8.09 -5.98 9.30
N LYS A 41 7.48 -7.15 9.18
CA LYS A 41 8.16 -8.45 9.12
C LYS A 41 9.18 -8.58 7.99
N ILE A 42 8.96 -7.88 6.87
CA ILE A 42 9.82 -7.91 5.67
C ILE A 42 10.62 -6.62 5.46
N HIS A 43 10.38 -5.61 6.32
CA HIS A 43 10.85 -4.23 6.13
C HIS A 43 12.34 -4.08 6.45
N GLN A 44 13.19 -4.26 5.45
CA GLN A 44 14.65 -4.08 5.54
C GLN A 44 15.17 -2.88 4.75
N ASN A 45 14.38 -2.35 3.82
CA ASN A 45 14.72 -1.23 2.94
C ASN A 45 13.46 -0.41 2.71
N ASP A 46 13.57 0.71 1.98
CA ASP A 46 12.41 1.39 1.44
C ASP A 46 11.55 0.41 0.64
N LEU A 47 10.26 0.41 0.85
CA LEU A 47 9.32 -0.52 0.22
C LEU A 47 8.27 0.19 -0.62
N LEU A 48 7.94 -0.41 -1.75
CA LEU A 48 6.67 -0.24 -2.44
C LEU A 48 5.71 -1.34 -1.96
N VAL A 49 4.53 -0.94 -1.50
CA VAL A 49 3.46 -1.84 -1.06
C VAL A 49 2.26 -1.70 -1.99
N LEU A 50 1.76 -2.82 -2.48
CA LEU A 50 0.59 -2.89 -3.35
C LEU A 50 -0.49 -3.78 -2.72
N ASN A 51 -1.72 -3.28 -2.68
CA ASN A 51 -2.86 -4.10 -2.30
C ASN A 51 -3.16 -5.11 -3.42
N THR A 52 -3.41 -6.36 -3.05
CA THR A 52 -3.64 -7.47 -3.99
C THR A 52 -5.07 -7.55 -4.51
N ASP A 53 -6.00 -6.82 -3.90
CA ASP A 53 -7.41 -6.71 -4.29
C ASP A 53 -7.70 -5.57 -5.28
N ASN A 54 -6.67 -5.03 -5.88
CA ASN A 54 -6.74 -4.01 -6.93
C ASN A 54 -6.22 -4.54 -8.26
N LEU A 55 -6.86 -4.16 -9.37
CA LEU A 55 -6.40 -4.45 -10.72
C LEU A 55 -5.34 -3.42 -11.14
N TRP A 56 -4.08 -3.83 -11.10
CA TRP A 56 -2.96 -3.03 -11.53
C TRP A 56 -2.77 -3.12 -13.04
N GLN A 57 -3.20 -2.11 -13.77
CA GLN A 57 -3.06 -2.02 -15.22
C GLN A 57 -1.69 -1.43 -15.60
N ALA A 58 -1.22 -1.74 -16.82
CA ALA A 58 0.10 -1.29 -17.31
C ALA A 58 0.31 0.23 -17.21
N GLN A 59 -0.74 1.03 -17.34
CA GLN A 59 -0.69 2.50 -17.20
C GLN A 59 -0.20 2.97 -15.83
N PHE A 60 -0.39 2.17 -14.75
CA PHE A 60 0.14 2.50 -13.42
C PHE A 60 1.66 2.40 -13.33
N THR A 61 2.32 1.70 -14.24
CA THR A 61 3.78 1.51 -14.18
C THR A 61 4.53 2.84 -14.15
N GLN A 62 4.14 3.78 -15.01
CA GLN A 62 4.79 5.09 -15.08
C GLN A 62 4.44 5.96 -13.86
N GLU A 63 3.20 5.91 -13.39
CA GLU A 63 2.75 6.62 -12.19
C GLU A 63 3.51 6.15 -10.95
N ILE A 64 3.59 4.82 -10.75
CA ILE A 64 4.31 4.21 -9.62
C ILE A 64 5.80 4.58 -9.68
N LYS A 65 6.41 4.57 -10.88
CA LYS A 65 7.80 4.97 -11.04
C LYS A 65 8.01 6.45 -10.68
N SER A 66 7.16 7.33 -11.17
CA SER A 66 7.23 8.77 -10.86
C SER A 66 7.03 9.03 -9.37
N ALA A 67 6.09 8.31 -8.74
CA ALA A 67 5.86 8.39 -7.30
C ALA A 67 7.06 7.86 -6.48
N TRP A 68 7.70 6.78 -6.94
CA TRP A 68 8.93 6.26 -6.35
C TRP A 68 10.08 7.27 -6.42
N ASP A 69 10.31 7.86 -7.60
CA ASP A 69 11.34 8.88 -7.80
C ASP A 69 11.08 10.10 -6.91
N HIS A 70 9.81 10.52 -6.80
CA HIS A 70 9.41 11.60 -5.89
C HIS A 70 9.71 11.24 -4.43
N PHE A 71 9.34 10.04 -4.00
CA PHE A 71 9.59 9.53 -2.65
C PHE A 71 11.09 9.49 -2.34
N GLN A 72 11.92 8.97 -3.24
CA GLN A 72 13.37 8.87 -3.04
C GLN A 72 14.05 10.24 -2.94
N ASN A 73 13.56 11.25 -3.67
CA ASN A 73 14.12 12.59 -3.66
C ASN A 73 13.63 13.46 -2.49
N ASN A 74 12.67 12.98 -1.67
CA ASN A 74 12.10 13.74 -0.55
C ASN A 74 12.25 12.98 0.77
N LEU A 75 13.41 13.12 1.42
CA LEU A 75 13.76 12.35 2.63
C LEU A 75 12.92 12.69 3.87
N ASN A 76 12.14 13.76 3.85
CA ASN A 76 11.20 14.12 4.90
C ASN A 76 9.88 13.33 4.83
N ILE A 77 9.68 12.54 3.78
CA ILE A 77 8.49 11.69 3.60
C ILE A 77 8.79 10.30 4.17
N ASP A 78 8.06 9.89 5.20
CA ASP A 78 8.17 8.55 5.76
C ASP A 78 7.18 7.59 5.09
N ASN A 79 6.02 8.10 4.66
CA ASN A 79 5.05 7.34 3.88
C ASN A 79 4.40 8.21 2.80
N LEU A 80 4.44 7.74 1.55
CA LEU A 80 3.82 8.39 0.40
C LEU A 80 2.68 7.49 -0.11
N LEU A 81 1.46 8.01 -0.13
CA LEU A 81 0.28 7.29 -0.62
C LEU A 81 -0.03 7.71 -2.06
N LEU A 82 -0.31 6.74 -2.93
CA LEU A 82 -0.93 7.02 -4.23
C LEU A 82 -2.42 7.32 -3.99
N THR A 83 -2.88 8.50 -4.41
CA THR A 83 -4.23 8.98 -4.10
C THR A 83 -4.92 9.55 -5.33
N ARG A 84 -6.24 9.63 -5.31
CA ARG A 84 -7.08 10.18 -6.37
C ARG A 84 -8.20 11.03 -5.78
N SER A 85 -8.34 12.28 -6.23
CA SER A 85 -9.39 13.19 -5.76
C SER A 85 -10.73 12.98 -6.48
N LYS A 86 -10.69 12.54 -7.74
CA LYS A 86 -11.90 12.28 -8.54
C LYS A 86 -12.41 10.86 -8.29
N SER A 87 -13.11 10.66 -7.19
CA SER A 87 -13.67 9.36 -6.76
C SER A 87 -15.02 9.56 -6.10
N ASP A 88 -15.86 8.52 -6.12
CA ASP A 88 -17.16 8.50 -5.42
C ASP A 88 -17.00 8.24 -3.91
N PHE A 89 -15.83 7.80 -3.48
CA PHE A 89 -15.49 7.54 -2.08
C PHE A 89 -14.20 8.26 -1.71
N HIS A 90 -14.19 8.94 -0.55
CA HIS A 90 -13.01 9.60 -0.01
C HIS A 90 -12.73 9.12 1.41
N ASP A 91 -11.48 8.80 1.70
CA ASP A 91 -11.00 8.30 3.00
C ASP A 91 -9.80 9.09 3.55
N LEU A 92 -9.27 10.05 2.77
CA LEU A 92 -8.14 10.88 3.12
C LEU A 92 -8.43 12.36 2.91
N GLU A 93 -7.87 13.21 3.76
CA GLU A 93 -7.83 14.66 3.53
C GLU A 93 -6.41 15.06 3.08
N ILE A 94 -6.32 15.58 1.85
CA ILE A 94 -5.07 16.11 1.30
C ILE A 94 -5.07 17.63 1.45
N LEU A 95 -4.03 18.14 2.10
CA LEU A 95 -3.79 19.57 2.30
C LEU A 95 -3.10 20.20 1.07
N PRO A 96 -3.11 21.54 0.93
CA PRO A 96 -2.51 22.21 -0.23
C PRO A 96 -1.03 21.91 -0.49
N ASN A 97 -0.28 21.57 0.54
CA ASN A 97 1.13 21.16 0.47
C ASN A 97 1.34 19.67 0.19
N GLN A 98 0.29 18.94 -0.17
CA GLN A 98 0.25 17.50 -0.41
C GLN A 98 0.47 16.63 0.84
N SER A 99 0.61 17.18 2.04
CA SER A 99 0.55 16.38 3.26
C SER A 99 -0.87 15.84 3.47
N ILE A 100 -0.97 14.70 4.14
CA ILE A 100 -2.26 14.05 4.42
C ILE A 100 -2.58 14.24 5.90
N GLN A 101 -3.77 14.75 6.19
CA GLN A 101 -4.35 14.71 7.51
C GLN A 101 -5.17 13.44 7.68
N PHE A 102 -4.78 12.61 8.65
CA PHE A 102 -5.41 11.32 8.92
C PHE A 102 -5.43 11.01 10.43
N PRO A 103 -6.55 10.55 10.99
CA PRO A 103 -7.88 10.52 10.36
C PRO A 103 -8.47 11.92 10.17
N SER A 104 -9.42 12.08 9.25
CA SER A 104 -10.13 13.33 9.03
C SER A 104 -11.61 13.10 8.69
N ASN A 105 -12.44 14.10 9.01
CA ASN A 105 -13.85 14.17 8.60
C ASN A 105 -14.05 15.03 7.32
N GLN A 106 -12.98 15.60 6.77
CA GLN A 106 -13.01 16.46 5.58
C GLN A 106 -12.30 15.79 4.40
N CYS A 107 -12.52 14.48 4.24
CA CYS A 107 -11.89 13.69 3.20
C CYS A 107 -12.22 14.24 1.80
N ASN A 108 -11.19 14.38 0.96
CA ASN A 108 -11.25 14.92 -0.40
C ASN A 108 -10.52 14.06 -1.43
N ALA A 109 -9.97 12.93 -1.01
CA ALA A 109 -9.30 11.97 -1.88
C ALA A 109 -9.44 10.54 -1.37
N GLN A 110 -9.22 9.59 -2.28
CA GLN A 110 -9.24 8.15 -2.03
C GLN A 110 -7.82 7.57 -2.12
N PHE A 111 -7.47 6.69 -1.18
CA PHE A 111 -6.29 5.84 -1.27
C PHE A 111 -6.45 4.82 -2.39
N GLN A 112 -5.44 4.70 -3.26
CA GLN A 112 -5.48 3.83 -4.44
C GLN A 112 -4.82 2.46 -4.23
N GLY A 113 -4.60 2.03 -2.97
CA GLY A 113 -4.03 0.71 -2.67
C GLY A 113 -2.52 0.57 -2.96
N CYS A 114 -1.81 1.68 -3.18
CA CYS A 114 -0.37 1.72 -3.39
C CYS A 114 0.27 2.75 -2.45
N HIS A 115 1.31 2.35 -1.72
CA HIS A 115 2.08 3.29 -0.93
C HIS A 115 3.55 2.90 -0.84
N PHE A 116 4.37 3.90 -0.51
CA PHE A 116 5.81 3.75 -0.31
C PHE A 116 6.11 4.03 1.14
N ILE A 117 6.98 3.24 1.75
CA ILE A 117 7.32 3.35 3.16
C ILE A 117 8.84 3.35 3.35
N ARG A 118 9.33 4.31 4.15
CA ARG A 118 10.75 4.50 4.40
C ARG A 118 11.30 3.39 5.29
N GLN A 119 12.54 2.99 5.04
CA GLN A 119 13.28 2.05 5.87
C GLN A 119 13.30 2.50 7.35
N GLY A 120 13.18 1.55 8.27
CA GLY A 120 13.37 1.77 9.70
C GLY A 120 12.17 2.37 10.45
N VAL A 121 11.21 3.00 9.75
CA VAL A 121 10.10 3.73 10.39
C VAL A 121 9.14 2.86 11.21
N LEU A 122 9.14 1.55 11.00
CA LEU A 122 8.27 0.61 11.72
C LEU A 122 8.98 -0.14 12.86
N GLU A 123 10.26 0.11 13.13
CA GLU A 123 11.04 -0.65 14.12
C GLU A 123 10.41 -0.64 15.52
N ASN A 124 9.88 0.50 15.94
CA ASN A 124 9.28 0.69 17.26
C ASN A 124 7.79 0.32 17.34
N TYR A 125 7.19 -0.13 16.23
CA TYR A 125 5.80 -0.59 16.22
C TYR A 125 5.71 -2.04 16.73
N PRO A 126 4.55 -2.45 17.30
CA PRO A 126 4.33 -3.84 17.68
C PRO A 126 4.39 -4.76 16.44
N ASP A 127 4.60 -6.06 16.65
CA ASP A 127 4.65 -7.02 15.54
C ASP A 127 3.28 -7.26 14.89
N LYS A 128 2.21 -6.91 15.59
CA LYS A 128 0.82 -7.05 15.11
C LYS A 128 0.11 -5.71 15.19
N PHE A 129 -0.16 -5.09 14.02
CA PHE A 129 -0.90 -3.83 13.93
C PHE A 129 -1.42 -3.59 12.50
N ASN A 130 -2.42 -2.72 12.39
CA ASN A 130 -2.93 -2.25 11.10
C ASN A 130 -2.26 -0.95 10.69
N ILE A 131 -1.96 -0.80 9.42
CA ILE A 131 -1.21 0.34 8.86
C ILE A 131 -1.84 1.72 9.15
N PRO A 132 -3.19 1.90 9.27
CA PRO A 132 -3.77 3.18 9.61
C PRO A 132 -3.30 3.78 10.94
N SER A 133 -2.90 2.94 11.91
CA SER A 133 -2.33 3.45 13.17
C SER A 133 -0.97 4.14 12.97
N TYR A 134 -0.16 3.61 12.03
CA TYR A 134 1.09 4.24 11.61
C TYR A 134 0.82 5.53 10.81
N TRP A 135 -0.14 5.52 9.87
CA TRP A 135 -0.51 6.73 9.13
C TRP A 135 -0.96 7.88 10.04
N ASN A 136 -1.73 7.58 11.09
CA ASN A 136 -2.13 8.59 12.09
C ASN A 136 -0.91 9.25 12.75
N ASN A 137 0.12 8.49 13.10
CA ASN A 137 1.34 9.04 13.69
C ASN A 137 2.14 9.85 12.66
N CYS A 138 2.35 9.33 11.46
CA CYS A 138 3.00 10.05 10.36
C CYS A 138 2.29 11.37 10.01
N SER A 139 0.95 11.37 10.03
CA SER A 139 0.16 12.59 9.79
C SER A 139 0.44 13.66 10.85
N LYS A 140 0.46 13.31 12.14
CA LYS A 140 0.77 14.23 13.24
C LYS A 140 2.19 14.81 13.16
N GLU A 141 3.12 14.05 12.60
CA GLU A 141 4.52 14.43 12.42
C GLU A 141 4.79 15.12 11.07
N ASN A 142 3.76 15.36 10.25
CA ASN A 142 3.89 15.86 8.87
C ASN A 142 4.83 15.00 8.00
N LYS A 143 4.71 13.68 8.12
CA LYS A 143 5.52 12.67 7.42
C LYS A 143 4.71 11.82 6.46
N LEU A 144 3.38 12.00 6.40
CA LEU A 144 2.44 11.33 5.51
C LEU A 144 2.09 12.26 4.35
N PHE A 145 2.34 11.83 3.12
CA PHE A 145 2.13 12.64 1.92
C PHE A 145 1.36 11.89 0.84
N SER A 146 0.78 12.67 -0.06
CA SER A 146 0.03 12.22 -1.22
C SER A 146 0.87 12.37 -2.49
N PHE A 147 0.81 11.36 -3.35
CA PHE A 147 1.12 11.48 -4.78
C PHE A 147 -0.18 11.30 -5.56
N MET A 148 -0.65 12.37 -6.19
CA MET A 148 -1.95 12.38 -6.88
C MET A 148 -1.84 11.70 -8.24
N THR A 149 -2.75 10.77 -8.53
CA THR A 149 -2.94 10.16 -9.85
C THR A 149 -4.30 10.51 -10.44
N THR A 150 -4.38 10.54 -11.77
CA THR A 150 -5.63 10.63 -12.50
C THR A 150 -6.18 9.26 -12.92
N ILE A 151 -5.37 8.21 -12.78
CA ILE A 151 -5.72 6.84 -13.16
C ILE A 151 -6.65 6.26 -12.09
N GLU A 152 -7.77 5.70 -12.53
CA GLU A 152 -8.70 5.00 -11.66
C GLU A 152 -8.26 3.56 -11.44
N ASN A 153 -8.14 3.17 -10.17
CA ASN A 153 -7.90 1.78 -9.81
C ASN A 153 -9.23 1.04 -9.62
N THR A 154 -9.30 -0.18 -10.10
CA THR A 154 -10.47 -1.04 -9.94
C THR A 154 -10.24 -1.98 -8.78
N HIS A 155 -11.01 -1.81 -7.70
CA HIS A 155 -11.00 -2.72 -6.56
C HIS A 155 -11.81 -3.98 -6.86
N ILE A 156 -11.24 -5.16 -6.63
CA ILE A 156 -11.82 -6.49 -6.91
C ILE A 156 -11.97 -7.36 -5.66
N GLY A 157 -12.20 -6.75 -4.52
CA GLY A 157 -12.25 -7.40 -3.21
C GLY A 157 -13.43 -8.37 -2.98
N THR A 158 -14.29 -8.62 -3.99
CA THR A 158 -15.36 -9.61 -3.92
C THR A 158 -15.28 -10.58 -5.10
N LYS A 159 -15.81 -11.82 -4.89
CA LYS A 159 -15.85 -12.84 -5.93
C LYS A 159 -16.59 -12.35 -7.20
N ASP A 160 -17.68 -11.61 -7.03
CA ASP A 160 -18.48 -11.12 -8.16
C ASP A 160 -17.72 -10.07 -8.98
N LEU A 161 -17.01 -9.15 -8.30
CA LEU A 161 -16.13 -8.19 -8.96
C LEU A 161 -14.98 -8.89 -9.67
N TYR A 162 -14.33 -9.87 -9.01
CA TYR A 162 -13.28 -10.66 -9.65
C TYR A 162 -13.78 -11.33 -10.92
N LEU A 163 -14.92 -12.03 -10.90
CA LEU A 163 -15.49 -12.71 -12.06
C LEU A 163 -15.87 -11.75 -13.20
N LYS A 164 -16.30 -10.53 -12.85
CA LYS A 164 -16.62 -9.51 -13.86
C LYS A 164 -15.40 -9.07 -14.69
N TYR A 165 -14.21 -9.08 -14.10
CA TYR A 165 -12.98 -8.57 -14.71
C TYR A 165 -11.99 -9.67 -15.13
N SER A 166 -12.28 -10.96 -14.90
CA SER A 166 -11.43 -12.10 -15.26
C SER A 166 -11.79 -12.76 -16.59
N ASN A 167 -12.76 -12.19 -17.35
CA ASN A 167 -13.18 -12.67 -18.68
C ASN A 167 -12.58 -11.82 -19.80
#